data_1a1bf4c6cc4f33aefad64fcaf5fa0758
#
_entry.id   1a1bf4c6cc4f33aefad64fcaf5fa0758
#
_cell.length_a   1.000
_cell.length_b   1.000
_cell.length_c   1.000
_cell.angle_alpha   90.00
_cell.angle_beta   90.00
_cell.angle_gamma   90.00
#
_symmetry.space_group_name_H-M   'P 1'
#
loop_
_entity.id
_entity.type
_entity.pdbx_description
1 polymer ?
#
loop_
_entity_poly.entity_id
_entity_poly.type
_entity_poly.pdbx_seq_one_letter_code
_entity_poly.pdbx_strand_id
1 'polypeptide(L)' 'MTGYEYRAVETRIDGANIDSRGLEETLDGLGKEGWELVSVTPILLQGNTTSLIHHLRRISQPGRRVGFTA' A
#
# COMPACT_ATOMS: atom_id res chain seq x y z
N MET A 1 16.73 17.57 4.85
CA MET A 1 15.33 17.78 4.53
C MET A 1 14.55 16.48 4.66
N THR A 2 13.41 16.56 5.28
CA THR A 2 12.56 15.38 5.47
C THR A 2 11.55 15.28 4.35
N GLY A 3 11.44 14.11 3.77
CA GLY A 3 10.45 13.86 2.75
C GLY A 3 9.70 12.57 3.06
N TYR A 4 8.93 12.11 2.09
CA TYR A 4 8.18 10.88 2.22
C TYR A 4 8.56 9.90 1.14
N GLU A 5 8.49 8.62 1.48
CA GLU A 5 8.54 7.55 0.51
C GLU A 5 7.11 7.07 0.32
N TYR A 6 6.78 6.62 -0.88
CA TYR A 6 5.42 6.17 -1.19
C TYR A 6 5.44 4.74 -1.72
N ARG A 7 4.38 4.02 -1.44
CA ARG A 7 4.23 2.64 -1.89
C ARG A 7 2.77 2.40 -2.26
N ALA A 8 2.56 1.62 -3.30
CA ALA A 8 1.21 1.23 -3.72
C ALA A 8 1.09 -0.29 -3.60
N VAL A 9 -0.01 -0.74 -3.01
CA VAL A 9 -0.29 -2.16 -2.85
C VAL A 9 -1.66 -2.44 -3.46
N GLU A 10 -1.70 -3.37 -4.39
CA GLU A 10 -2.95 -3.72 -5.05
C GLU A 10 -3.55 -4.97 -4.40
N THR A 11 -4.85 -4.90 -4.11
CA THR A 11 -5.61 -6.05 -3.65
C THR A 11 -6.65 -6.38 -4.70
N ARG A 12 -6.63 -7.60 -5.21
CA ARG A 12 -7.59 -8.02 -6.20
C ARG A 12 -8.87 -8.49 -5.53
N ILE A 13 -9.98 -8.21 -6.21
CA ILE A 13 -11.29 -8.64 -5.76
C ILE A 13 -11.75 -9.76 -6.69
N ASP A 14 -12.04 -10.92 -6.13
CA ASP A 14 -12.46 -12.07 -6.90
C ASP A 14 -13.97 -12.21 -6.75
N GLY A 15 -14.70 -11.73 -7.76
CA GLY A 15 -16.15 -11.70 -7.69
C GLY A 15 -16.62 -10.76 -6.61
N ALA A 16 -17.38 -11.27 -5.66
CA ALA A 16 -17.85 -10.49 -4.53
C ALA A 16 -16.94 -10.62 -3.31
N ASN A 17 -15.83 -11.35 -3.46
CA ASN A 17 -14.98 -11.68 -2.32
C ASN A 17 -13.68 -10.91 -2.35
N ILE A 18 -13.27 -10.48 -1.16
CA ILE A 18 -11.96 -9.90 -0.96
C ILE A 18 -11.32 -10.64 0.20
N ASP A 19 -10.04 -10.94 0.07
CA ASP A 19 -9.30 -11.59 1.13
C ASP A 19 -8.93 -10.56 2.18
N SER A 20 -9.88 -10.26 3.06
CA SER A 20 -9.67 -9.21 4.04
C SER A 20 -8.63 -9.59 5.08
N ARG A 21 -8.51 -10.88 5.41
CA ARG A 21 -7.49 -11.30 6.37
C ARG A 21 -6.08 -11.14 5.79
N GLY A 22 -5.89 -11.56 4.54
CA GLY A 22 -4.59 -11.38 3.88
C GLY A 22 -4.23 -9.92 3.73
N LEU A 23 -5.22 -9.10 3.40
CA LEU A 23 -5.01 -7.67 3.29
C LEU A 23 -4.61 -7.07 4.64
N GLU A 24 -5.32 -7.45 5.70
CA GLU A 24 -5.03 -6.96 7.03
C GLU A 24 -3.61 -7.32 7.46
N GLU A 25 -3.20 -8.56 7.18
CA GLU A 25 -1.84 -8.98 7.50
C GLU A 25 -0.80 -8.20 6.73
N THR A 26 -1.08 -7.94 5.46
CA THR A 26 -0.17 -7.15 4.63
C THR A 26 -0.03 -5.73 5.17
N LEU A 27 -1.16 -5.08 5.46
CA LEU A 27 -1.14 -3.72 5.96
C LEU A 27 -0.50 -3.65 7.35
N ASP A 28 -0.75 -4.66 8.17
CA ASP A 28 -0.19 -4.72 9.51
C ASP A 28 1.33 -4.82 9.44
N GLY A 29 1.84 -5.66 8.53
CA GLY A 29 3.28 -5.79 8.33
C GLY A 29 3.90 -4.48 7.85
N LEU A 30 3.22 -3.80 6.93
CA LEU A 30 3.71 -2.52 6.44
C LEU A 30 3.70 -1.46 7.54
N GLY A 31 2.65 -1.46 8.37
CA GLY A 31 2.57 -0.53 9.48
C GLY A 31 3.72 -0.71 10.46
N LYS A 32 4.14 -1.95 10.69
CA LYS A 32 5.27 -2.22 11.56
C LYS A 32 6.57 -1.68 10.99
N GLU A 33 6.63 -1.46 9.68
CA GLU A 33 7.78 -0.86 9.03
C GLU A 33 7.64 0.65 8.89
N GLY A 34 6.62 1.22 9.50
CA GLY A 34 6.44 2.67 9.50
C GLY A 34 5.56 3.19 8.39
N TRP A 35 4.96 2.32 7.60
CA TRP A 35 4.09 2.75 6.51
C TRP A 35 2.72 3.14 7.01
N GLU A 36 2.19 4.22 6.46
CA GLU A 36 0.91 4.79 6.84
C GLU A 36 0.00 4.78 5.62
N LEU A 37 -1.23 4.28 5.77
CA LEU A 37 -2.20 4.28 4.68
C LEU A 37 -2.74 5.68 4.49
N VAL A 38 -2.63 6.20 3.28
CA VAL A 38 -3.06 7.55 2.96
C VAL A 38 -4.39 7.56 2.23
N SER A 39 -4.56 6.65 1.29
CA SER A 39 -5.79 6.60 0.50
C SER A 39 -5.93 5.25 -0.17
N VAL A 40 -7.13 4.98 -0.68
CA VAL A 40 -7.42 3.76 -1.42
C VAL A 40 -8.15 4.18 -2.70
N THR A 41 -7.69 3.66 -3.84
CA THR A 41 -8.31 3.93 -5.13
C THR A 41 -8.91 2.65 -5.67
N PRO A 42 -10.21 2.61 -5.94
CA PRO A 42 -10.80 1.42 -6.57
C PRO A 42 -10.54 1.44 -8.07
N ILE A 43 -10.30 0.27 -8.62
CA ILE A 43 -10.14 0.09 -10.07
C ILE A 43 -11.42 -0.56 -10.57
N LEU A 44 -12.08 0.10 -11.51
CA LEU A 44 -13.35 -0.34 -12.02
C LEU A 44 -13.19 -0.89 -13.44
N LEU A 45 -13.91 -1.97 -13.71
CA LEU A 45 -13.98 -2.52 -15.05
C LEU A 45 -15.42 -2.86 -15.33
N GLN A 46 -15.99 -2.22 -16.34
CA GLN A 46 -17.37 -2.45 -16.75
C GLN A 46 -18.35 -2.26 -15.57
N GLY A 47 -18.08 -1.23 -14.76
CA GLY A 47 -18.96 -0.90 -13.64
C GLY A 47 -18.71 -1.68 -12.37
N ASN A 48 -17.78 -2.64 -12.40
CA ASN A 48 -17.47 -3.45 -11.21
C ASN A 48 -16.08 -3.14 -10.72
N THR A 49 -15.92 -3.10 -9.40
CA THR A 49 -14.61 -2.92 -8.79
C THR A 49 -13.85 -4.23 -8.87
N THR A 50 -12.69 -4.22 -9.53
CA THR A 50 -11.88 -5.42 -9.70
C THR A 50 -10.66 -5.45 -8.83
N SER A 51 -10.20 -4.31 -8.37
CA SER A 51 -9.07 -4.23 -7.44
C SER A 51 -9.13 -2.95 -6.66
N LEU A 52 -8.36 -2.91 -5.60
CA LEU A 52 -8.17 -1.71 -4.78
C LEU A 52 -6.68 -1.43 -4.72
N ILE A 53 -6.30 -0.18 -4.97
CA ILE A 53 -4.91 0.24 -4.84
C ILE A 53 -4.80 1.01 -3.53
N HIS A 54 -3.98 0.50 -2.63
CA HIS A 54 -3.74 1.14 -1.33
C HIS A 54 -2.48 1.97 -1.45
N HIS A 55 -2.58 3.25 -1.14
CA HIS A 55 -1.45 4.17 -1.22
C HIS A 55 -0.93 4.43 0.19
N LEU A 56 0.35 4.13 0.40
CA LEU A 56 0.96 4.28 1.71
C LEU A 56 2.16 5.20 1.60
N ARG A 57 2.52 5.80 2.72
CA ARG A 57 3.71 6.63 2.79
C ARG A 57 4.40 6.42 4.12
N ARG A 58 5.66 6.76 4.17
CA ARG A 58 6.38 6.85 5.43
C ARG A 58 7.45 7.91 5.30
N ILE A 59 7.91 8.39 6.45
CA ILE A 59 8.94 9.40 6.47
C ILE A 59 10.24 8.80 5.95
N SER A 60 10.83 9.46 4.98
CA SER A 60 12.09 9.02 4.40
C SER A 60 13.22 9.47 5.31
N GLN A 61 14.08 8.54 5.67
CA GLN A 61 15.22 8.84 6.54
C GLN A 61 16.49 8.86 5.71
N PRO A 62 17.16 9.98 5.63
CA PRO A 62 18.32 10.12 4.73
C PRO A 62 19.36 9.02 4.90
N GLY A 63 19.66 8.64 6.13
CA GLY A 63 20.66 7.62 6.35
C GLY A 63 20.29 6.27 5.79
N ARG A 64 19.03 5.97 5.70
CA ARG A 64 18.58 4.68 5.22
C ARG A 64 18.54 4.57 3.72
N ARG A 65 18.47 5.71 3.06
CA ARG A 65 18.36 5.72 1.61
C ARG A 65 19.59 5.17 0.93
N VAL A 66 20.70 5.30 1.59
CA VAL A 66 21.96 4.87 1.01
C VAL A 66 21.92 3.38 0.68
N GLY A 67 21.33 2.61 1.56
CA GLY A 67 21.33 1.18 1.37
C GLY A 67 20.60 0.73 0.13
N PHE A 68 19.54 1.38 -0.21
CA PHE A 68 18.77 0.88 -1.35
C PHE A 68 19.02 1.64 -2.63
N THR A 69 19.80 2.66 -2.58
CA THR A 69 20.18 3.30 -3.83
C THR A 69 21.22 2.48 -4.55
N ALA A 70 21.82 1.61 -3.85
CA ALA A 70 22.79 0.71 -4.46
C ALA A 70 22.10 -0.28 -5.35
#